data_6ec42247f9b85e7f722144f71a351ff8
#
_entry.id   6ec42247f9b85e7f722144f71a351ff8
#
_cell.length_a   1.000
_cell.length_b   1.000
_cell.length_c   1.000
_cell.angle_alpha   90.00
_cell.angle_beta   90.00
_cell.angle_gamma   90.00
#
_symmetry.space_group_name_H-M   'P 1'
#
loop_
_entity.id
_entity.type
_entity.pdbx_description
1 polymer ?
#
loop_
_entity_poly.entity_id
_entity_poly.type
_entity_poly.pdbx_seq_one_letter_code
_entity_poly.pdbx_strand_id
1 'polypeptide(L)'
;KYIWGIGFHWYEDWSGGTPMYDNLRRVHEAYPDKNILFTEGCAESFDSTRYNAWVLGEEYGRSMINDFNNGMVGFTDWNILLDEKGGPNHVKNFCFAPVHGDTRTGQLIYTNAYYYIGHFSKFIKPGAKRIISSSSRSQLLTTAFKNEDGSVVVVVMNQGSIKTPYSLWINGKAVQVTALPHSIATLIF
;
A
#
# COMPACT_ATOMS: atom_id res chain seq x y z
N LYS A 1 20.04 -16.07 -14.96
CA LYS A 1 19.19 -17.18 -15.48
C LYS A 1 18.37 -17.88 -14.41
N TYR A 2 18.86 -17.96 -13.16
CA TYR A 2 18.22 -18.73 -12.08
C TYR A 2 17.55 -17.87 -11.01
N ILE A 3 17.67 -16.55 -11.08
CA ILE A 3 17.07 -15.60 -10.14
C ILE A 3 15.98 -14.82 -10.88
N TRP A 4 14.73 -14.95 -10.42
CA TRP A 4 13.58 -14.24 -10.97
C TRP A 4 13.54 -12.78 -10.49
N GLY A 5 13.90 -12.56 -9.23
CA GLY A 5 13.77 -11.24 -8.61
C GLY A 5 14.34 -11.18 -7.20
N ILE A 6 14.10 -10.08 -6.53
CA ILE A 6 14.55 -9.78 -5.18
C ILE A 6 13.32 -9.53 -4.31
N GLY A 7 13.27 -10.20 -3.13
CA GLY A 7 12.28 -9.96 -2.09
C GLY A 7 12.76 -8.92 -1.11
N PHE A 8 11.85 -8.10 -0.58
CA PHE A 8 12.16 -7.11 0.46
C PHE A 8 10.99 -6.95 1.43
N HIS A 9 11.27 -6.34 2.58
CA HIS A 9 10.34 -6.01 3.67
C HIS A 9 10.46 -4.52 4.03
N TRP A 10 9.63 -4.02 4.94
CA TRP A 10 9.59 -2.60 5.33
C TRP A 10 10.07 -2.30 6.77
N TYR A 11 10.78 -3.22 7.39
CA TYR A 11 11.13 -3.12 8.82
C TYR A 11 12.40 -2.29 9.11
N GLU A 12 12.62 -1.21 8.37
CA GLU A 12 13.79 -0.33 8.58
C GLU A 12 13.79 0.33 9.96
N ASP A 13 12.63 0.53 10.56
CA ASP A 13 12.44 1.11 11.88
C ASP A 13 13.03 0.22 13.00
N TRP A 14 13.14 -1.09 12.80
CA TRP A 14 13.82 -1.96 13.76
C TRP A 14 15.30 -1.60 13.97
N SER A 15 15.92 -0.99 12.98
CA SER A 15 17.28 -0.46 13.07
C SER A 15 17.34 1.04 13.36
N GLY A 16 16.21 1.67 13.69
CA GLY A 16 16.11 3.11 13.89
C GLY A 16 16.11 3.91 12.58
N GLY A 17 15.89 3.24 11.45
CA GLY A 17 15.82 3.85 10.13
C GLY A 17 14.45 4.45 9.82
N THR A 18 14.38 5.10 8.66
CA THR A 18 13.15 5.57 8.03
C THR A 18 12.97 4.87 6.69
N PRO A 19 11.74 4.79 6.13
CA PRO A 19 11.51 4.14 4.85
C PRO A 19 12.45 4.64 3.75
N MET A 20 13.19 3.73 3.11
CA MET A 20 14.25 4.03 2.15
C MET A 20 13.86 3.61 0.73
N TYR A 21 12.74 4.16 0.23
CA TYR A 21 12.18 3.83 -1.09
C TYR A 21 13.17 3.99 -2.24
N ASP A 22 14.12 4.92 -2.13
CA ASP A 22 15.19 5.13 -3.11
C ASP A 22 16.09 3.88 -3.31
N ASN A 23 16.20 3.02 -2.30
CA ASN A 23 16.96 1.78 -2.42
C ASN A 23 16.32 0.82 -3.43
N LEU A 24 14.99 0.77 -3.49
CA LEU A 24 14.27 -0.02 -4.50
C LEU A 24 14.56 0.49 -5.91
N ARG A 25 14.52 1.81 -6.09
CA ARG A 25 14.87 2.44 -7.37
C ARG A 25 16.29 2.10 -7.81
N ARG A 26 17.26 2.19 -6.90
CA ARG A 26 18.65 1.83 -7.18
C ARG A 26 18.82 0.37 -7.56
N VAL A 27 18.09 -0.53 -6.90
CA VAL A 27 18.08 -1.96 -7.24
C VAL A 27 17.45 -2.18 -8.61
N HIS A 28 16.33 -1.53 -8.90
CA HIS A 28 15.66 -1.61 -10.21
C HIS A 28 16.55 -1.08 -11.34
N GLU A 29 17.23 0.03 -11.14
CA GLU A 29 18.16 0.62 -12.11
C GLU A 29 19.41 -0.26 -12.34
N ALA A 30 19.92 -0.88 -11.27
CA ALA A 30 21.09 -1.77 -11.36
C ALA A 30 20.77 -3.14 -12.00
N TYR A 31 19.54 -3.61 -11.83
CA TYR A 31 19.09 -4.93 -12.30
C TYR A 31 17.72 -4.83 -12.98
N PRO A 32 17.61 -4.15 -14.13
CA PRO A 32 16.30 -3.86 -14.76
C PRO A 32 15.59 -5.09 -15.30
N ASP A 33 16.30 -6.22 -15.44
CA ASP A 33 15.76 -7.52 -15.84
C ASP A 33 15.23 -8.35 -14.65
N LYS A 34 15.35 -7.84 -13.42
CA LYS A 34 14.88 -8.51 -12.21
C LYS A 34 13.66 -7.84 -11.63
N ASN A 35 12.71 -8.67 -11.18
CA ASN A 35 11.55 -8.17 -10.48
C ASN A 35 11.88 -7.85 -9.03
N ILE A 36 11.16 -6.89 -8.45
CA ILE A 36 11.26 -6.54 -7.03
C ILE A 36 9.89 -6.83 -6.41
N LEU A 37 9.85 -7.71 -5.42
CA LEU A 37 8.61 -8.15 -4.78
C LEU A 37 8.66 -7.82 -3.29
N PHE A 38 7.65 -7.10 -2.81
CA PHE A 38 7.41 -6.99 -1.38
C PHE A 38 6.88 -8.32 -0.86
N THR A 39 7.64 -9.00 -0.01
CA THR A 39 7.37 -10.39 0.38
C THR A 39 6.80 -10.53 1.77
N GLU A 40 6.89 -9.50 2.60
CA GLU A 40 6.34 -9.52 3.96
C GLU A 40 6.24 -8.10 4.53
N GLY A 41 5.15 -7.83 5.23
CA GLY A 41 4.97 -6.68 6.10
C GLY A 41 3.77 -6.87 7.01
N CYS A 42 3.82 -6.32 8.20
CA CYS A 42 2.67 -6.20 9.10
C CYS A 42 2.87 -4.99 10.02
N ALA A 43 1.78 -4.47 10.55
CA ALA A 43 1.85 -3.53 11.65
C ALA A 43 1.94 -4.32 12.96
N GLU A 44 3.01 -4.11 13.72
CA GLU A 44 3.30 -4.79 14.97
C GLU A 44 2.62 -4.12 16.17
N SER A 45 2.89 -4.67 17.36
CA SER A 45 2.37 -4.12 18.64
C SER A 45 0.84 -4.06 18.63
N PHE A 46 0.22 -5.23 18.42
CA PHE A 46 -1.22 -5.37 18.37
C PHE A 46 -1.92 -4.79 19.60
N ASP A 47 -2.95 -4.01 19.36
CA ASP A 47 -3.84 -3.41 20.36
C ASP A 47 -5.28 -3.41 19.81
N SER A 48 -6.16 -4.19 20.41
CA SER A 48 -7.56 -4.36 19.98
C SER A 48 -8.40 -3.06 20.04
N THR A 49 -7.93 -2.02 20.69
CA THR A 49 -8.59 -0.71 20.69
C THR A 49 -8.28 0.13 19.43
N ARG A 50 -7.34 -0.32 18.60
CA ARG A 50 -6.79 0.45 17.48
C ARG A 50 -7.16 -0.07 16.09
N TYR A 51 -8.11 -0.98 15.96
CA TYR A 51 -8.53 -1.53 14.64
C TYR A 51 -8.82 -0.46 13.59
N ASN A 52 -9.38 0.67 13.99
CA ASN A 52 -9.74 1.79 13.11
C ASN A 52 -8.70 2.92 13.09
N ALA A 53 -7.49 2.70 13.62
CA ALA A 53 -6.46 3.73 13.60
C ALA A 53 -6.01 4.01 12.17
N TRP A 54 -5.97 5.29 11.77
CA TRP A 54 -5.57 5.70 10.43
C TRP A 54 -4.18 5.21 10.05
N VAL A 55 -3.26 5.23 11.02
CA VAL A 55 -1.87 4.82 10.80
C VAL A 55 -1.76 3.40 10.22
N LEU A 56 -2.65 2.49 10.61
CA LEU A 56 -2.66 1.11 10.10
C LEU A 56 -2.93 1.03 8.59
N GLY A 57 -3.77 1.91 8.06
CA GLY A 57 -4.02 1.97 6.62
C GLY A 57 -2.99 2.83 5.90
N GLU A 58 -2.62 3.96 6.48
CA GLU A 58 -1.70 4.92 5.87
C GLU A 58 -0.30 4.35 5.66
N GLU A 59 0.17 3.48 6.54
CA GLU A 59 1.43 2.77 6.39
C GLU A 59 1.44 1.92 5.12
N TYR A 60 0.40 1.10 4.93
CA TYR A 60 0.23 0.30 3.72
C TYR A 60 0.11 1.16 2.46
N GLY A 61 -0.77 2.18 2.50
CA GLY A 61 -0.97 3.07 1.35
C GLY A 61 0.30 3.80 0.94
N ARG A 62 1.04 4.33 1.91
CA ARG A 62 2.32 5.02 1.69
C ARG A 62 3.36 4.08 1.09
N SER A 63 3.56 2.90 1.70
CA SER A 63 4.54 1.93 1.21
C SER A 63 4.18 1.46 -0.18
N MET A 64 2.96 0.99 -0.42
CA MET A 64 2.54 0.52 -1.75
C MET A 64 2.70 1.59 -2.84
N ILE A 65 2.30 2.86 -2.58
CA ILE A 65 2.47 3.94 -3.56
C ILE A 65 3.94 4.16 -3.89
N ASN A 66 4.79 4.30 -2.86
CA ASN A 66 6.20 4.58 -3.08
C ASN A 66 6.94 3.39 -3.68
N ASP A 67 6.69 2.18 -3.20
CA ASP A 67 7.36 0.97 -3.68
C ASP A 67 7.00 0.67 -5.14
N PHE A 68 5.72 0.79 -5.52
CA PHE A 68 5.33 0.68 -6.93
C PHE A 68 5.99 1.75 -7.80
N ASN A 69 6.07 2.99 -7.31
CA ASN A 69 6.73 4.06 -8.05
C ASN A 69 8.25 3.83 -8.22
N ASN A 70 8.84 3.00 -7.36
CA ASN A 70 10.27 2.66 -7.36
C ASN A 70 10.59 1.26 -7.92
N GLY A 71 9.65 0.60 -8.60
CA GLY A 71 9.91 -0.62 -9.37
C GLY A 71 9.37 -1.91 -8.78
N MET A 72 8.64 -1.86 -7.64
CA MET A 72 7.94 -3.04 -7.11
C MET A 72 6.90 -3.55 -8.11
N VAL A 73 6.81 -4.88 -8.25
CA VAL A 73 5.87 -5.55 -9.17
C VAL A 73 4.72 -6.26 -8.46
N GLY A 74 4.79 -6.41 -7.15
CA GLY A 74 3.75 -7.07 -6.36
C GLY A 74 3.96 -6.88 -4.87
N PHE A 75 2.89 -7.12 -4.12
CA PHE A 75 2.84 -6.95 -2.68
C PHE A 75 2.25 -8.20 -2.01
N THR A 76 2.91 -8.72 -0.98
CA THR A 76 2.45 -9.84 -0.17
C THR A 76 2.49 -9.43 1.29
N ASP A 77 1.34 -9.47 1.95
CA ASP A 77 1.24 -9.20 3.38
C ASP A 77 1.62 -10.44 4.19
N TRP A 78 1.96 -10.29 5.46
CA TRP A 78 2.31 -11.43 6.31
C TRP A 78 1.10 -12.32 6.58
N ASN A 79 0.00 -11.73 7.07
CA ASN A 79 -1.22 -12.47 7.40
C ASN A 79 -2.45 -11.73 6.92
N ILE A 80 -3.33 -12.39 6.18
CA ILE A 80 -4.61 -11.81 5.78
C ILE A 80 -5.61 -11.81 6.94
N LEU A 81 -5.53 -12.80 7.83
CA LEU A 81 -6.45 -13.01 8.93
C LEU A 81 -5.71 -13.42 10.20
N LEU A 82 -5.94 -12.72 11.30
CA LEU A 82 -5.50 -13.08 12.64
C LEU A 82 -6.69 -13.10 13.61
N ASP A 83 -6.50 -13.65 14.81
CA ASP A 83 -7.51 -13.66 15.85
C ASP A 83 -7.66 -12.30 16.57
N GLU A 84 -8.58 -12.20 17.54
CA GLU A 84 -8.81 -11.00 18.32
C GLU A 84 -7.66 -10.61 19.26
N LYS A 85 -6.58 -11.38 19.28
CA LYS A 85 -5.36 -11.12 20.05
C LYS A 85 -4.18 -10.75 19.16
N GLY A 86 -4.40 -10.71 17.83
CA GLY A 86 -3.33 -10.48 16.86
C GLY A 86 -2.44 -11.70 16.62
N GLY A 87 -2.97 -12.88 16.84
CA GLY A 87 -2.30 -14.17 16.67
C GLY A 87 -3.14 -15.17 15.86
N PRO A 88 -2.70 -16.45 15.85
CA PRO A 88 -1.57 -17.00 16.63
C PRO A 88 -0.20 -16.58 16.13
N ASN A 89 0.80 -16.54 17.04
CA ASN A 89 2.19 -16.28 16.69
C ASN A 89 3.12 -17.09 17.62
N HIS A 90 4.06 -17.83 17.05
CA HIS A 90 4.94 -18.77 17.77
C HIS A 90 6.04 -18.07 18.61
N VAL A 91 6.35 -16.80 18.29
CA VAL A 91 7.35 -15.97 19.03
C VAL A 91 6.69 -14.85 19.84
N LYS A 92 5.36 -14.87 19.95
CA LYS A 92 4.55 -13.86 20.67
C LYS A 92 4.68 -12.44 20.10
N ASN A 93 5.05 -12.29 18.86
CA ASN A 93 4.99 -11.03 18.12
C ASN A 93 3.57 -10.87 17.55
N PHE A 94 2.64 -10.37 18.37
CA PHE A 94 1.26 -10.16 17.96
C PHE A 94 1.15 -8.92 17.09
N CYS A 95 0.46 -9.07 15.95
CA CYS A 95 0.40 -8.07 14.89
C CYS A 95 -1.04 -7.73 14.51
N PHE A 96 -1.19 -6.64 13.77
CA PHE A 96 -2.41 -6.38 13.02
C PHE A 96 -2.39 -7.16 11.71
N ALA A 97 -3.59 -7.51 11.24
CA ALA A 97 -3.85 -8.03 9.91
C ALA A 97 -4.91 -7.16 9.23
N PRO A 98 -5.07 -7.25 7.93
CA PRO A 98 -6.21 -6.62 7.25
C PRO A 98 -7.57 -7.03 7.84
N VAL A 99 -7.70 -8.29 8.27
CA VAL A 99 -8.91 -8.81 8.90
C VAL A 99 -8.56 -9.49 10.22
N HIS A 100 -9.38 -9.29 11.25
CA HIS A 100 -9.34 -10.08 12.49
C HIS A 100 -10.64 -10.87 12.68
N GLY A 101 -10.53 -12.11 13.13
CA GLY A 101 -11.67 -12.95 13.50
C GLY A 101 -11.79 -13.02 15.03
N ASP A 102 -12.88 -12.51 15.60
CA ASP A 102 -13.16 -12.72 17.02
C ASP A 102 -13.65 -14.15 17.22
N THR A 103 -12.78 -15.00 17.75
CA THR A 103 -13.08 -16.43 17.97
C THR A 103 -14.18 -16.69 18.98
N ARG A 104 -14.54 -15.70 19.80
CA ARG A 104 -15.60 -15.78 20.82
C ARG A 104 -16.98 -15.49 20.24
N THR A 105 -17.05 -14.61 19.24
CA THR A 105 -18.31 -14.14 18.66
C THR A 105 -18.52 -14.61 17.23
N GLY A 106 -17.46 -15.07 16.53
CA GLY A 106 -17.48 -15.41 15.12
C GLY A 106 -17.52 -14.20 14.18
N GLN A 107 -17.33 -12.99 14.70
CA GLN A 107 -17.37 -11.77 13.90
C GLN A 107 -16.02 -11.51 13.21
N LEU A 108 -16.09 -10.96 11.98
CA LEU A 108 -14.94 -10.42 11.28
C LEU A 108 -14.83 -8.92 11.53
N ILE A 109 -13.62 -8.47 11.84
CA ILE A 109 -13.27 -7.08 12.07
C ILE A 109 -12.31 -6.66 10.95
N TYR A 110 -12.73 -5.68 10.15
CA TYR A 110 -11.92 -5.13 9.04
C TYR A 110 -11.16 -3.92 9.54
N THR A 111 -9.83 -3.97 9.47
CA THR A 111 -8.96 -2.84 9.85
C THR A 111 -8.86 -1.83 8.72
N ASN A 112 -8.31 -0.65 9.00
CA ASN A 112 -8.03 0.32 7.93
C ASN A 112 -7.06 -0.23 6.87
N ALA A 113 -6.14 -1.13 7.23
CA ALA A 113 -5.25 -1.80 6.27
C ALA A 113 -6.04 -2.55 5.18
N TYR A 114 -7.13 -3.25 5.53
CA TYR A 114 -8.00 -3.93 4.57
C TYR A 114 -8.50 -2.97 3.47
N TYR A 115 -9.00 -1.81 3.88
CA TYR A 115 -9.53 -0.83 2.93
C TYR A 115 -8.44 -0.21 2.07
N TYR A 116 -7.29 0.14 2.67
CA TYR A 116 -6.17 0.74 1.93
C TYR A 116 -5.58 -0.22 0.91
N ILE A 117 -5.34 -1.49 1.27
CA ILE A 117 -4.90 -2.54 0.33
C ILE A 117 -5.95 -2.75 -0.77
N GLY A 118 -7.23 -2.69 -0.41
CA GLY A 118 -8.36 -2.82 -1.35
C GLY A 118 -8.34 -1.79 -2.48
N HIS A 119 -7.82 -0.58 -2.25
CA HIS A 119 -7.66 0.43 -3.30
C HIS A 119 -6.68 0.03 -4.40
N PHE A 120 -5.77 -0.88 -4.12
CA PHE A 120 -4.85 -1.47 -5.11
C PHE A 120 -5.40 -2.80 -5.63
N SER A 121 -5.63 -3.77 -4.76
CA SER A 121 -5.91 -5.16 -5.14
C SER A 121 -7.23 -5.33 -5.91
N LYS A 122 -8.21 -4.47 -5.69
CA LYS A 122 -9.51 -4.54 -6.37
C LYS A 122 -9.45 -3.98 -7.79
N PHE A 123 -8.65 -2.95 -8.03
CA PHE A 123 -8.74 -2.14 -9.24
C PHE A 123 -7.53 -2.32 -10.18
N ILE A 124 -6.35 -2.61 -9.64
CA ILE A 124 -5.15 -2.89 -10.42
C ILE A 124 -5.12 -4.40 -10.68
N LYS A 125 -5.26 -4.78 -11.93
CA LYS A 125 -5.38 -6.20 -12.33
C LYS A 125 -4.01 -6.83 -12.56
N PRO A 126 -3.87 -8.15 -12.40
CA PRO A 126 -2.67 -8.85 -12.85
C PRO A 126 -2.35 -8.49 -14.30
N GLY A 127 -1.08 -8.23 -14.60
CA GLY A 127 -0.64 -7.78 -15.93
C GLY A 127 -0.71 -6.26 -16.14
N ALA A 128 -1.30 -5.49 -15.23
CA ALA A 128 -1.31 -4.02 -15.30
C ALA A 128 0.10 -3.45 -15.38
N LYS A 129 0.28 -2.39 -16.16
CA LYS A 129 1.56 -1.68 -16.30
C LYS A 129 1.50 -0.36 -15.53
N ARG A 130 2.47 -0.16 -14.62
CA ARG A 130 2.62 1.14 -13.99
C ARG A 130 2.93 2.20 -15.05
N ILE A 131 2.25 3.32 -14.98
CA ILE A 131 2.50 4.49 -15.82
C ILE A 131 3.01 5.64 -14.95
N ILE A 132 3.76 6.57 -15.55
CA ILE A 132 4.31 7.72 -14.85
C ILE A 132 3.17 8.57 -14.31
N SER A 133 3.24 8.88 -13.03
CA SER A 133 2.36 9.82 -12.35
C SER A 133 3.17 10.70 -11.41
N SER A 134 2.73 11.94 -11.23
CA SER A 134 3.38 12.87 -10.29
C SER A 134 2.33 13.76 -9.64
N SER A 135 2.63 14.21 -8.44
CA SER A 135 1.84 15.21 -7.72
C SER A 135 2.63 16.50 -7.55
N SER A 136 2.00 17.64 -7.78
CA SER A 136 2.56 18.96 -7.45
C SER A 136 2.46 19.30 -5.96
N ARG A 137 1.85 18.42 -5.16
CA ARG A 137 1.66 18.60 -3.71
C ARG A 137 2.27 17.44 -2.96
N SER A 138 3.26 17.71 -2.11
CA SER A 138 3.98 16.69 -1.34
C SER A 138 3.09 15.87 -0.39
N GLN A 139 2.00 16.46 0.11
CA GLN A 139 1.04 15.75 0.97
C GLN A 139 0.11 14.79 0.23
N LEU A 140 0.02 14.88 -1.10
CA LEU A 140 -0.74 13.94 -1.94
C LEU A 140 0.20 12.95 -2.59
N LEU A 141 0.19 11.71 -2.10
CA LEU A 141 0.89 10.60 -2.74
C LEU A 141 0.04 10.03 -3.86
N THR A 142 0.66 9.64 -4.96
CA THR A 142 -0.06 9.05 -6.10
C THR A 142 0.76 7.99 -6.83
N THR A 143 0.06 6.99 -7.36
CA THR A 143 0.59 6.04 -8.34
C THR A 143 -0.47 5.74 -9.38
N ALA A 144 -0.08 5.33 -10.58
CA ALA A 144 -1.02 5.07 -11.66
C ALA A 144 -0.63 3.83 -12.46
N PHE A 145 -1.66 3.12 -12.95
CA PHE A 145 -1.52 1.89 -13.72
C PHE A 145 -2.45 1.90 -14.93
N LYS A 146 -2.05 1.20 -15.97
CA LYS A 146 -2.89 0.86 -17.11
C LYS A 146 -3.14 -0.64 -17.10
N ASN A 147 -4.40 -1.05 -16.94
CA ASN A 147 -4.84 -2.42 -17.04
C ASN A 147 -4.80 -2.92 -18.50
N GLU A 148 -4.86 -4.23 -18.70
CA GLU A 148 -4.88 -4.84 -20.04
C GLU A 148 -6.13 -4.49 -20.84
N ASP A 149 -7.26 -4.22 -20.18
CA ASP A 149 -8.50 -3.75 -20.80
C ASP A 149 -8.43 -2.27 -21.27
N GLY A 150 -7.30 -1.61 -21.02
CA GLY A 150 -7.05 -0.22 -21.37
C GLY A 150 -7.47 0.79 -20.31
N SER A 151 -8.18 0.39 -19.27
CA SER A 151 -8.54 1.29 -18.17
C SER A 151 -7.31 1.81 -17.44
N VAL A 152 -7.36 3.08 -17.06
CA VAL A 152 -6.32 3.74 -16.27
C VAL A 152 -6.80 3.85 -14.82
N VAL A 153 -6.03 3.32 -13.90
CA VAL A 153 -6.29 3.35 -12.45
C VAL A 153 -5.32 4.31 -11.80
N VAL A 154 -5.81 5.31 -11.10
CA VAL A 154 -5.00 6.27 -10.35
C VAL A 154 -5.37 6.17 -8.88
N VAL A 155 -4.40 5.85 -8.05
CA VAL A 155 -4.53 5.84 -6.58
C VAL A 155 -3.95 7.14 -6.05
N VAL A 156 -4.73 7.87 -5.24
CA VAL A 156 -4.31 9.11 -4.60
C VAL A 156 -4.57 8.99 -3.10
N MET A 157 -3.56 9.32 -2.28
CA MET A 157 -3.64 9.29 -0.83
C MET A 157 -3.29 10.65 -0.23
N ASN A 158 -4.09 11.10 0.72
CA ASN A 158 -3.84 12.28 1.56
C ASN A 158 -3.61 11.84 3.01
N GLN A 159 -2.36 11.89 3.46
CA GLN A 159 -1.99 11.60 4.85
C GLN A 159 -2.20 12.80 5.79
N GLY A 160 -2.44 13.98 5.22
CA GLY A 160 -2.59 15.21 5.99
C GLY A 160 -3.97 15.32 6.65
N SER A 161 -4.04 16.17 7.67
CA SER A 161 -5.28 16.51 8.38
C SER A 161 -6.11 17.60 7.68
N ILE A 162 -5.69 18.03 6.48
CA ILE A 162 -6.34 19.11 5.73
C ILE A 162 -6.97 18.56 4.46
N LYS A 163 -8.22 18.96 4.23
CA LYS A 163 -8.94 18.73 2.98
C LYS A 163 -8.20 19.41 1.82
N THR A 164 -7.80 18.65 0.80
CA THR A 164 -6.92 19.13 -0.26
C THR A 164 -7.58 19.00 -1.62
N PRO A 165 -8.01 20.09 -2.27
CA PRO A 165 -8.49 20.07 -3.65
C PRO A 165 -7.30 19.91 -4.61
N TYR A 166 -7.51 19.12 -5.67
CA TYR A 166 -6.53 18.94 -6.74
C TYR A 166 -7.22 18.71 -8.10
N SER A 167 -6.46 18.91 -9.16
CA SER A 167 -6.89 18.57 -10.53
C SER A 167 -6.10 17.36 -11.00
N LEU A 168 -6.81 16.31 -11.41
CA LEU A 168 -6.19 15.16 -12.07
C LEU A 168 -6.23 15.38 -13.58
N TRP A 169 -5.05 15.34 -14.21
CA TRP A 169 -4.87 15.52 -15.65
C TRP A 169 -4.52 14.19 -16.31
N ILE A 170 -5.29 13.79 -17.31
CA ILE A 170 -5.04 12.60 -18.13
C ILE A 170 -5.37 12.94 -19.58
N ASN A 171 -4.44 12.70 -20.50
CA ASN A 171 -4.65 12.85 -21.95
C ASN A 171 -5.26 14.21 -22.35
N GLY A 172 -4.77 15.30 -21.76
CA GLY A 172 -5.22 16.66 -22.03
C GLY A 172 -6.58 17.04 -21.41
N LYS A 173 -7.18 16.14 -20.62
CA LYS A 173 -8.42 16.40 -19.88
C LYS A 173 -8.12 16.51 -18.38
N ALA A 174 -8.91 17.33 -17.68
CA ALA A 174 -8.79 17.51 -16.25
C ALA A 174 -10.11 17.24 -15.53
N VAL A 175 -10.02 16.63 -14.35
CA VAL A 175 -11.14 16.50 -13.41
C VAL A 175 -10.76 17.11 -12.08
N GLN A 176 -11.67 17.89 -11.50
CA GLN A 176 -11.51 18.47 -10.15
C GLN A 176 -11.93 17.43 -9.12
N VAL A 177 -11.05 17.16 -8.16
CA VAL A 177 -11.27 16.19 -7.09
C VAL A 177 -10.85 16.84 -5.77
N THR A 178 -11.41 16.37 -4.67
CA THR A 178 -10.99 16.77 -3.34
C THR A 178 -10.60 15.54 -2.52
N ALA A 179 -9.34 15.48 -2.10
CA ALA A 179 -8.89 14.51 -1.13
C ALA A 179 -9.29 14.96 0.29
N LEU A 180 -10.03 14.11 0.99
CA LEU A 180 -10.37 14.33 2.39
C LEU A 180 -9.14 14.13 3.29
N PRO A 181 -9.12 14.64 4.52
CA PRO A 181 -8.09 14.29 5.49
C PRO A 181 -8.02 12.77 5.70
N HIS A 182 -6.81 12.23 5.89
CA HIS A 182 -6.59 10.81 6.19
C HIS A 182 -7.36 9.88 5.25
N SER A 183 -7.21 10.06 3.94
CA SER A 183 -8.00 9.34 2.95
C SER A 183 -7.15 8.78 1.82
N ILE A 184 -7.66 7.70 1.23
CA ILE A 184 -7.18 7.12 -0.01
C ILE A 184 -8.35 7.02 -0.98
N ALA A 185 -8.11 7.26 -2.25
CA ALA A 185 -9.12 7.19 -3.30
C ALA A 185 -8.54 6.54 -4.56
N THR A 186 -9.36 5.78 -5.26
CA THR A 186 -9.03 5.21 -6.57
C THR A 186 -9.95 5.82 -7.62
N LEU A 187 -9.36 6.38 -8.67
CA LEU A 187 -10.05 6.92 -9.83
C LEU A 187 -9.78 6.01 -11.04
N ILE A 188 -10.82 5.76 -11.83
CA ILE A 188 -10.76 4.86 -13.01
C ILE A 188 -11.25 5.63 -14.23
N PHE A 189 -10.52 5.50 -15.34
CA PHE A 189 -10.75 6.18 -16.61
C PHE A 189 -10.71 5.21 -17.76
#